data_ef98860c8ea7bb5c2aed11208e0d626b
#
_entry.id   ef98860c8ea7bb5c2aed11208e0d626b
#
_cell.length_a   1.000
_cell.length_b   1.000
_cell.length_c   1.000
_cell.angle_alpha   90.00
_cell.angle_beta   90.00
_cell.angle_gamma   90.00
#
_symmetry.space_group_name_H-M   'P 1'
#
loop_
_entity.id
_entity.type
_entity.pdbx_description
1 polymer ?
#
loop_
_entity_poly.entity_id
_entity_poly.type
_entity_poly.pdbx_seq_one_letter_code
_entity_poly.pdbx_strand_id
1 'polypeptide(L)'
;MSWSRTRVVSAVTAVLLATTTLAACGSDGDKQAESSAGTASSGFPVTLKNTFGDTTITKKPERIVTLGWNAQDVVYALGETPVGMPKVTYGPTADGVTAWDADKFDKSKTTLLDTGDKYPFEKIAALKPDVILAPYEGFDEATYKTLSGIAPTVAYPGAPWQTTWQDQTLLVGEALGKKADAEKLITGISDKIKQVAAEHPEFKDKTITVGSFGAENYVYMPGDPRVQILNEMGFKNAPGVEALEKTNTKKEFSLTISKEKVADVDADVLVAYVDGIGTQKFLADPVYSSLKAVKSGGVYAMQDQQVISGMSAVSVLSVPWVLDKVLPGLSKAASASKG
;
A
#
# COMPACT_ATOMS: atom_id res chain seq x y z
N MET A 1 -53.15 41.41 5.82
CA MET A 1 -53.60 41.50 4.40
C MET A 1 -53.24 40.14 3.83
N SER A 2 -54.04 39.15 3.86
CA SER A 2 -55.34 38.87 3.30
C SER A 2 -55.29 38.44 1.83
N TRP A 3 -55.71 37.20 1.69
CA TRP A 3 -56.41 36.58 0.57
C TRP A 3 -55.56 35.99 -0.58
N SER A 4 -55.91 34.86 -1.27
CA SER A 4 -57.06 33.97 -1.14
C SER A 4 -56.77 32.67 -1.89
N ARG A 5 -57.46 31.62 -1.46
CA ARG A 5 -57.56 30.28 -2.07
C ARG A 5 -58.22 30.30 -3.45
N THR A 6 -57.88 29.36 -4.33
CA THR A 6 -58.95 28.69 -5.10
C THR A 6 -58.54 27.26 -5.46
N ARG A 7 -59.39 26.30 -5.08
CA ARG A 7 -59.47 24.91 -5.52
C ARG A 7 -60.30 24.85 -6.77
N VAL A 8 -59.98 23.97 -7.72
CA VAL A 8 -60.98 23.37 -8.60
C VAL A 8 -60.67 21.87 -8.75
N VAL A 9 -61.75 21.10 -8.71
CA VAL A 9 -61.88 19.65 -8.61
C VAL A 9 -62.44 19.11 -9.92
N SER A 10 -62.28 17.83 -10.16
CA SER A 10 -63.04 16.91 -11.05
C SER A 10 -62.57 16.84 -12.52
N ALA A 11 -62.61 15.71 -13.28
CA ALA A 11 -63.42 14.50 -13.11
C ALA A 11 -62.79 13.32 -13.90
N VAL A 12 -63.21 12.17 -13.50
CA VAL A 12 -63.08 10.81 -14.00
C VAL A 12 -63.67 10.64 -15.39
N THR A 13 -63.04 9.81 -16.26
CA THR A 13 -63.82 8.98 -17.19
C THR A 13 -63.04 7.67 -17.51
N ALA A 14 -63.64 6.55 -17.14
CA ALA A 14 -63.31 5.20 -17.53
C ALA A 14 -64.00 4.83 -18.85
N VAL A 15 -63.30 4.10 -19.73
CA VAL A 15 -63.97 3.35 -20.82
C VAL A 15 -63.31 1.97 -20.90
N LEU A 16 -64.14 0.94 -20.72
CA LEU A 16 -63.89 -0.50 -20.93
C LEU A 16 -64.24 -0.91 -22.39
N LEU A 17 -63.84 -2.14 -22.71
CA LEU A 17 -64.22 -3.05 -23.83
C LEU A 17 -63.27 -2.99 -25.06
N ALA A 18 -62.92 -4.11 -25.72
CA ALA A 18 -63.41 -5.48 -25.70
C ALA A 18 -62.34 -6.42 -26.36
N THR A 19 -62.43 -7.68 -26.05
CA THR A 19 -61.80 -8.88 -26.55
C THR A 19 -62.00 -9.16 -28.03
N THR A 20 -60.97 -9.70 -28.75
CA THR A 20 -61.18 -10.75 -29.77
C THR A 20 -60.00 -11.71 -29.83
N THR A 21 -60.30 -13.00 -29.58
CA THR A 21 -59.48 -14.18 -29.85
C THR A 21 -59.49 -14.53 -31.33
N LEU A 22 -58.32 -14.86 -31.90
CA LEU A 22 -58.24 -15.81 -33.04
C LEU A 22 -57.02 -16.73 -32.83
N ALA A 23 -57.35 -18.03 -32.77
CA ALA A 23 -56.39 -19.10 -32.81
C ALA A 23 -56.01 -19.41 -34.26
N ALA A 24 -54.70 -19.65 -34.54
CA ALA A 24 -54.24 -20.40 -35.66
C ALA A 24 -53.01 -21.22 -35.26
N CYS A 25 -53.14 -22.54 -35.38
CA CYS A 25 -52.07 -23.52 -35.23
C CYS A 25 -51.05 -23.44 -36.36
N GLY A 26 -49.75 -23.60 -36.02
CA GLY A 26 -48.65 -23.82 -36.94
C GLY A 26 -47.43 -24.28 -36.15
N SER A 27 -47.16 -25.60 -36.19
CA SER A 27 -45.98 -26.25 -35.61
C SER A 27 -44.76 -25.84 -36.36
N ASP A 28 -43.67 -25.41 -35.66
CA ASP A 28 -42.34 -25.99 -35.80
C ASP A 28 -41.42 -25.48 -34.67
N GLY A 29 -40.54 -26.37 -34.25
CA GLY A 29 -39.80 -26.23 -33.03
C GLY A 29 -38.81 -25.08 -32.98
N ASP A 30 -38.91 -24.26 -31.99
CA ASP A 30 -37.86 -23.39 -31.53
C ASP A 30 -37.57 -23.66 -30.07
N LYS A 31 -36.31 -24.01 -29.82
CA LYS A 31 -35.75 -24.25 -28.53
C LYS A 31 -35.93 -23.00 -27.69
N GLN A 32 -36.72 -23.14 -26.65
CA GLN A 32 -36.83 -22.19 -25.56
C GLN A 32 -35.41 -22.01 -24.96
N ALA A 33 -34.81 -20.89 -25.27
CA ALA A 33 -33.61 -20.45 -24.56
C ALA A 33 -34.05 -20.19 -23.12
N GLU A 34 -33.70 -21.09 -22.22
CA GLU A 34 -33.74 -20.85 -20.80
C GLU A 34 -32.89 -19.61 -20.54
N SER A 35 -33.54 -18.53 -20.14
CA SER A 35 -32.91 -17.36 -19.55
C SER A 35 -32.23 -17.84 -18.26
N SER A 36 -30.98 -18.25 -18.38
CA SER A 36 -30.13 -18.49 -17.22
C SER A 36 -30.06 -17.19 -16.42
N ALA A 37 -30.65 -17.25 -15.24
CA ALA A 37 -30.53 -16.24 -14.20
C ALA A 37 -29.05 -15.81 -14.08
N GLY A 38 -28.84 -14.49 -14.14
CA GLY A 38 -27.51 -13.89 -14.21
C GLY A 38 -26.57 -14.39 -13.13
N THR A 39 -25.56 -15.10 -13.55
CA THR A 39 -24.27 -15.13 -12.86
C THR A 39 -23.80 -13.70 -12.72
N ALA A 40 -23.61 -13.26 -11.48
CA ALA A 40 -23.01 -11.98 -11.17
C ALA A 40 -21.77 -11.81 -12.06
N SER A 41 -21.75 -10.75 -12.85
CA SER A 41 -20.62 -10.40 -13.74
C SER A 41 -19.31 -10.54 -12.95
N SER A 42 -18.39 -11.36 -13.43
CA SER A 42 -17.13 -11.68 -12.76
C SER A 42 -16.15 -10.50 -12.66
N GLY A 43 -16.57 -9.26 -12.90
CA GLY A 43 -15.73 -8.07 -12.86
C GLY A 43 -14.58 -8.04 -13.89
N PHE A 44 -14.43 -9.09 -14.68
CA PHE A 44 -13.40 -9.21 -15.73
C PHE A 44 -14.00 -9.07 -17.14
N PRO A 45 -13.21 -8.53 -18.11
CA PRO A 45 -11.83 -8.06 -18.00
C PRO A 45 -11.70 -6.78 -17.17
N VAL A 46 -10.55 -6.61 -16.51
CA VAL A 46 -10.15 -5.37 -15.83
C VAL A 46 -8.89 -4.81 -16.47
N THR A 47 -8.83 -3.49 -16.67
CA THR A 47 -7.65 -2.79 -17.20
C THR A 47 -7.12 -1.84 -16.16
N LEU A 48 -5.87 -2.01 -15.79
CA LEU A 48 -5.17 -1.27 -14.75
C LEU A 48 -4.04 -0.45 -15.38
N LYS A 49 -3.94 0.81 -14.98
CA LYS A 49 -2.87 1.72 -15.42
C LYS A 49 -1.63 1.56 -14.55
N ASN A 50 -0.47 1.59 -15.17
CA ASN A 50 0.82 1.65 -14.51
C ASN A 50 1.77 2.58 -15.27
N THR A 51 2.96 2.81 -14.75
CA THR A 51 3.93 3.75 -15.35
C THR A 51 4.38 3.35 -16.76
N PHE A 52 4.22 2.09 -17.15
CA PHE A 52 4.63 1.56 -18.47
C PHE A 52 3.46 1.39 -19.45
N GLY A 53 2.25 1.77 -19.05
CA GLY A 53 1.04 1.65 -19.87
C GLY A 53 -0.10 0.91 -19.17
N ASP A 54 -0.98 0.32 -19.94
CA ASP A 54 -2.17 -0.37 -19.44
C ASP A 54 -1.93 -1.90 -19.39
N THR A 55 -2.35 -2.52 -18.29
CA THR A 55 -2.35 -3.99 -18.15
C THR A 55 -3.79 -4.49 -18.10
N THR A 56 -4.17 -5.36 -19.03
CA THR A 56 -5.50 -5.97 -19.05
C THR A 56 -5.45 -7.41 -18.54
N ILE A 57 -6.24 -7.69 -17.52
CA ILE A 57 -6.45 -9.03 -16.95
C ILE A 57 -7.82 -9.50 -17.43
N THR A 58 -7.86 -10.58 -18.22
CA THR A 58 -9.06 -11.02 -18.94
C THR A 58 -9.99 -11.92 -18.13
N LYS A 59 -9.47 -12.59 -17.10
CA LYS A 59 -10.20 -13.50 -16.20
C LYS A 59 -9.63 -13.42 -14.79
N LYS A 60 -10.39 -13.89 -13.80
CA LYS A 60 -9.90 -13.96 -12.41
C LYS A 60 -8.59 -14.79 -12.35
N PRO A 61 -7.50 -14.22 -11.81
CA PRO A 61 -6.25 -14.96 -11.65
C PRO A 61 -6.36 -16.07 -10.60
N GLU A 62 -5.74 -17.21 -10.87
CA GLU A 62 -5.62 -18.34 -9.94
C GLU A 62 -4.16 -18.56 -9.52
N ARG A 63 -3.21 -18.14 -10.34
CA ARG A 63 -1.77 -18.29 -10.13
C ARG A 63 -1.09 -16.93 -10.05
N ILE A 64 -0.98 -16.44 -8.85
CA ILE A 64 -0.49 -15.09 -8.56
C ILE A 64 1.00 -15.15 -8.24
N VAL A 65 1.82 -14.37 -8.93
CA VAL A 65 3.19 -14.07 -8.52
C VAL A 65 3.22 -12.63 -8.02
N THR A 66 3.85 -12.40 -6.88
CA THR A 66 4.10 -11.06 -6.35
C THR A 66 5.58 -10.70 -6.47
N LEU A 67 5.87 -9.43 -6.72
CA LEU A 67 7.21 -8.84 -6.71
C LEU A 67 7.19 -7.56 -5.87
N GLY A 68 8.38 -7.06 -5.54
CA GLY A 68 8.53 -5.93 -4.64
C GLY A 68 8.47 -6.32 -3.16
N TRP A 69 8.16 -5.37 -2.29
CA TRP A 69 8.35 -5.57 -0.85
C TRP A 69 7.14 -6.11 -0.11
N ASN A 70 5.91 -5.90 -0.61
CA ASN A 70 4.69 -6.11 0.18
C ASN A 70 3.42 -6.43 -0.62
N ALA A 71 3.52 -6.73 -1.92
CA ALA A 71 2.35 -7.10 -2.71
C ALA A 71 1.68 -8.38 -2.19
N GLN A 72 2.45 -9.33 -1.65
CA GLN A 72 1.94 -10.55 -1.02
C GLN A 72 1.06 -10.28 0.20
N ASP A 73 1.33 -9.21 0.94
CA ASP A 73 0.55 -8.82 2.13
C ASP A 73 -0.92 -8.60 1.74
N VAL A 74 -1.15 -7.89 0.63
CA VAL A 74 -2.51 -7.63 0.14
C VAL A 74 -3.15 -8.91 -0.40
N VAL A 75 -2.38 -9.75 -1.10
CA VAL A 75 -2.86 -11.05 -1.59
C VAL A 75 -3.34 -11.91 -0.43
N TYR A 76 -2.55 -12.04 0.63
CA TYR A 76 -2.91 -12.77 1.85
C TYR A 76 -4.11 -12.14 2.58
N ALA A 77 -4.14 -10.82 2.72
CA ALA A 77 -5.25 -10.11 3.37
C ALA A 77 -6.58 -10.29 2.63
N LEU A 78 -6.53 -10.47 1.31
CA LEU A 78 -7.69 -10.77 0.47
C LEU A 78 -8.04 -12.28 0.44
N GLY A 79 -7.34 -13.11 1.22
CA GLY A 79 -7.61 -14.56 1.34
C GLY A 79 -7.09 -15.39 0.18
N GLU A 80 -6.19 -14.87 -0.63
CA GLU A 80 -5.52 -15.63 -1.70
C GLU A 80 -4.10 -16.01 -1.25
N THR A 81 -3.47 -16.95 -1.97
CA THR A 81 -2.11 -17.40 -1.70
C THR A 81 -1.28 -17.27 -2.98
N PRO A 82 -0.16 -16.52 -2.97
CA PRO A 82 0.69 -16.42 -4.15
C PRO A 82 1.42 -17.75 -4.41
N VAL A 83 1.58 -18.13 -5.69
CA VAL A 83 2.40 -19.28 -6.08
C VAL A 83 3.89 -18.95 -6.07
N GLY A 84 4.24 -17.66 -6.08
CA GLY A 84 5.60 -17.16 -5.95
C GLY A 84 5.60 -15.76 -5.35
N MET A 85 6.57 -15.50 -4.47
CA MET A 85 6.78 -14.19 -3.86
C MET A 85 8.26 -13.97 -3.57
N PRO A 86 8.73 -12.72 -3.38
CA PRO A 86 10.12 -12.44 -3.05
C PRO A 86 10.55 -13.11 -1.75
N LYS A 87 11.78 -13.65 -1.76
CA LYS A 87 12.46 -14.01 -0.52
C LYS A 87 12.91 -12.74 0.20
N VAL A 88 12.52 -12.59 1.45
CA VAL A 88 12.93 -11.45 2.27
C VAL A 88 14.41 -11.59 2.65
N THR A 89 15.18 -10.53 2.40
CA THR A 89 16.63 -10.49 2.70
C THR A 89 16.98 -9.53 3.84
N TYR A 90 16.07 -8.61 4.19
CA TYR A 90 16.26 -7.66 5.27
C TYR A 90 15.25 -7.90 6.41
N GLY A 91 15.73 -8.30 7.60
CA GLY A 91 14.89 -8.66 8.74
C GLY A 91 13.98 -9.88 8.52
N PRO A 92 14.43 -10.95 7.82
CA PRO A 92 13.57 -12.08 7.55
C PRO A 92 13.30 -12.92 8.81
N THR A 93 12.21 -13.69 8.79
CA THR A 93 12.04 -14.85 9.64
C THR A 93 12.98 -16.00 9.23
N ALA A 94 13.02 -17.08 9.99
CA ALA A 94 13.79 -18.27 9.61
C ALA A 94 13.38 -18.88 8.26
N ASP A 95 12.11 -18.71 7.87
CA ASP A 95 11.59 -19.20 6.59
C ASP A 95 11.85 -18.23 5.42
N GLY A 96 12.45 -17.06 5.65
CA GLY A 96 12.77 -16.08 4.60
C GLY A 96 11.57 -15.23 4.15
N VAL A 97 10.60 -15.04 5.04
CA VAL A 97 9.41 -14.19 4.84
C VAL A 97 9.38 -13.06 5.87
N THR A 98 8.47 -12.12 5.72
CA THR A 98 8.24 -11.06 6.71
C THR A 98 7.64 -11.63 8.00
N ALA A 99 7.84 -10.93 9.12
CA ALA A 99 7.33 -11.40 10.41
C ALA A 99 5.79 -11.38 10.49
N TRP A 100 5.12 -10.50 9.73
CA TRP A 100 3.65 -10.39 9.69
C TRP A 100 2.98 -11.33 8.69
N ASP A 101 3.77 -11.98 7.81
CA ASP A 101 3.28 -13.00 6.88
C ASP A 101 3.56 -14.44 7.35
N ALA A 102 4.35 -14.60 8.42
CA ALA A 102 4.89 -15.90 8.84
C ALA A 102 3.80 -16.96 9.11
N ASP A 103 2.65 -16.55 9.64
CA ASP A 103 1.49 -17.41 9.91
C ASP A 103 0.68 -17.77 8.66
N LYS A 104 0.88 -17.05 7.55
CA LYS A 104 0.19 -17.23 6.27
C LYS A 104 1.02 -17.99 5.25
N PHE A 105 2.32 -18.00 5.45
CA PHE A 105 3.26 -18.62 4.52
C PHE A 105 3.22 -20.14 4.59
N ASP A 106 2.95 -20.76 3.45
CA ASP A 106 2.99 -22.22 3.26
C ASP A 106 4.00 -22.56 2.15
N LYS A 107 5.16 -23.09 2.53
CA LYS A 107 6.22 -23.48 1.61
C LYS A 107 5.84 -24.59 0.61
N SER A 108 4.72 -25.29 0.85
CA SER A 108 4.21 -26.27 -0.10
C SER A 108 3.41 -25.63 -1.23
N LYS A 109 2.95 -24.39 -1.06
CA LYS A 109 2.12 -23.64 -2.02
C LYS A 109 2.86 -22.48 -2.66
N THR A 110 3.81 -21.88 -1.93
CA THR A 110 4.49 -20.65 -2.34
C THR A 110 5.98 -20.87 -2.51
N THR A 111 6.50 -20.54 -3.70
CA THR A 111 7.94 -20.54 -3.99
C THR A 111 8.54 -19.19 -3.65
N LEU A 112 9.62 -19.18 -2.86
CA LEU A 112 10.40 -17.98 -2.64
C LEU A 112 11.33 -17.70 -3.81
N LEU A 113 11.23 -16.49 -4.33
CA LEU A 113 11.99 -15.97 -5.46
C LEU A 113 13.15 -15.10 -4.94
N ASP A 114 14.35 -15.42 -5.34
CA ASP A 114 15.51 -14.56 -5.08
C ASP A 114 15.49 -13.43 -6.12
N THR A 115 15.09 -12.25 -5.69
CA THR A 115 14.92 -11.04 -6.52
C THR A 115 16.00 -10.00 -6.26
N GLY A 116 17.18 -10.40 -5.73
CA GLY A 116 18.29 -9.49 -5.44
C GLY A 116 18.77 -8.70 -6.64
N ASP A 117 19.96 -9.03 -7.18
CA ASP A 117 20.55 -8.27 -8.30
C ASP A 117 19.79 -8.43 -9.63
N LYS A 118 19.08 -9.54 -9.79
CA LYS A 118 18.33 -9.87 -11.04
C LYS A 118 17.05 -10.64 -10.73
N TYR A 119 15.99 -10.32 -11.47
CA TYR A 119 14.74 -11.09 -11.39
C TYR A 119 14.96 -12.50 -11.97
N PRO A 120 14.50 -13.55 -11.28
CA PRO A 120 14.62 -14.93 -11.73
C PRO A 120 13.54 -15.28 -12.76
N PHE A 121 13.54 -14.66 -13.94
CA PHE A 121 12.50 -14.74 -14.96
C PHE A 121 12.13 -16.20 -15.31
N GLU A 122 13.11 -17.09 -15.42
CA GLU A 122 12.85 -18.50 -15.72
C GLU A 122 12.07 -19.21 -14.60
N LYS A 123 12.39 -18.92 -13.34
CA LYS A 123 11.62 -19.43 -12.18
C LYS A 123 10.21 -18.88 -12.16
N ILE A 124 10.05 -17.57 -12.44
CA ILE A 124 8.74 -16.93 -12.53
C ILE A 124 7.92 -17.60 -13.64
N ALA A 125 8.49 -17.77 -14.83
CA ALA A 125 7.81 -18.42 -15.96
C ALA A 125 7.43 -19.90 -15.65
N ALA A 126 8.31 -20.63 -14.95
CA ALA A 126 8.05 -22.02 -14.54
C ALA A 126 6.84 -22.14 -13.58
N LEU A 127 6.53 -21.10 -12.82
CA LEU A 127 5.34 -21.02 -11.96
C LEU A 127 4.05 -20.85 -12.78
N LYS A 128 4.12 -20.53 -14.08
CA LYS A 128 2.98 -20.30 -14.99
C LYS A 128 1.96 -19.32 -14.36
N PRO A 129 2.36 -18.11 -14.03
CA PRO A 129 1.44 -17.16 -13.42
C PRO A 129 0.33 -16.70 -14.39
N ASP A 130 -0.85 -16.42 -13.84
CA ASP A 130 -1.93 -15.74 -14.55
C ASP A 130 -1.80 -14.22 -14.44
N VAL A 131 -1.10 -13.77 -13.40
CA VAL A 131 -0.81 -12.34 -13.14
C VAL A 131 0.49 -12.21 -12.32
N ILE A 132 1.23 -11.13 -12.59
CA ILE A 132 2.37 -10.69 -11.80
C ILE A 132 1.99 -9.33 -11.17
N LEU A 133 2.04 -9.25 -9.85
CA LEU A 133 1.68 -8.05 -9.07
C LEU A 133 2.94 -7.40 -8.50
N ALA A 134 3.25 -6.19 -8.93
CA ALA A 134 4.42 -5.42 -8.53
C ALA A 134 4.07 -3.93 -8.29
N PRO A 135 3.02 -3.61 -7.50
CA PRO A 135 2.54 -2.24 -7.33
C PRO A 135 3.49 -1.36 -6.52
N TYR A 136 4.42 -1.93 -5.75
CA TYR A 136 5.44 -1.22 -4.97
C TYR A 136 6.81 -1.79 -5.29
N GLU A 137 7.37 -1.29 -6.38
CA GLU A 137 8.60 -1.77 -7.02
C GLU A 137 9.30 -0.61 -7.74
N GLY A 138 10.50 -0.89 -8.30
CA GLY A 138 11.32 0.14 -8.97
C GLY A 138 12.05 -0.37 -10.22
N PHE A 139 11.60 -1.46 -10.85
CA PHE A 139 12.23 -1.98 -12.06
C PHE A 139 12.02 -1.05 -13.27
N ASP A 140 12.91 -1.20 -14.25
CA ASP A 140 12.87 -0.46 -15.49
C ASP A 140 11.91 -1.04 -16.53
N GLU A 141 11.74 -0.33 -17.65
CA GLU A 141 10.87 -0.75 -18.75
C GLU A 141 11.31 -2.07 -19.41
N ALA A 142 12.61 -2.37 -19.46
CA ALA A 142 13.11 -3.62 -20.02
C ALA A 142 12.69 -4.83 -19.17
N THR A 143 12.79 -4.68 -17.86
CA THR A 143 12.31 -5.66 -16.87
C THR A 143 10.80 -5.83 -16.97
N TYR A 144 10.04 -4.72 -17.05
CA TYR A 144 8.59 -4.76 -17.24
C TYR A 144 8.19 -5.54 -18.50
N LYS A 145 8.82 -5.26 -19.65
CA LYS A 145 8.56 -5.98 -20.91
C LYS A 145 8.83 -7.46 -20.78
N THR A 146 9.89 -7.86 -20.10
CA THR A 146 10.22 -9.27 -19.88
C THR A 146 9.18 -9.95 -19.01
N LEU A 147 8.77 -9.35 -17.91
CA LEU A 147 7.71 -9.86 -17.02
C LEU A 147 6.36 -9.95 -17.75
N SER A 148 6.00 -8.91 -18.51
CA SER A 148 4.75 -8.85 -19.29
C SER A 148 4.72 -9.87 -20.43
N GLY A 149 5.89 -10.34 -20.89
CA GLY A 149 6.01 -11.48 -21.79
C GLY A 149 5.70 -12.83 -21.14
N ILE A 150 5.76 -12.92 -19.81
CA ILE A 150 5.41 -14.13 -19.05
C ILE A 150 3.92 -14.13 -18.68
N ALA A 151 3.42 -13.03 -18.11
CA ALA A 151 2.01 -12.86 -17.73
C ALA A 151 1.65 -11.38 -17.64
N PRO A 152 0.35 -11.02 -17.67
CA PRO A 152 -0.10 -9.65 -17.37
C PRO A 152 0.55 -9.14 -16.09
N THR A 153 1.29 -8.02 -16.18
CA THR A 153 2.09 -7.47 -15.07
C THR A 153 1.52 -6.13 -14.63
N VAL A 154 1.05 -6.05 -13.39
CA VAL A 154 0.60 -4.83 -12.75
C VAL A 154 1.78 -4.20 -12.03
N ALA A 155 2.38 -3.18 -12.64
CA ALA A 155 3.49 -2.43 -12.08
C ALA A 155 3.00 -1.22 -11.26
N TYR A 156 3.94 -0.49 -10.66
CA TYR A 156 3.65 0.73 -9.91
C TYR A 156 3.06 1.84 -10.82
N PRO A 157 2.10 2.66 -10.31
CA PRO A 157 1.37 3.61 -11.14
C PRO A 157 2.09 4.94 -11.40
N GLY A 158 3.14 5.24 -10.66
CA GLY A 158 3.83 6.53 -10.69
C GLY A 158 5.35 6.38 -10.59
N ALA A 159 5.97 7.10 -9.65
CA ALA A 159 7.40 6.99 -9.40
C ALA A 159 7.75 5.67 -8.67
N PRO A 160 8.95 5.11 -8.90
CA PRO A 160 9.45 3.94 -8.18
C PRO A 160 9.38 4.11 -6.66
N TRP A 161 8.94 3.09 -5.94
CA TRP A 161 8.92 3.03 -4.46
C TRP A 161 8.07 4.11 -3.77
N GLN A 162 7.10 4.73 -4.48
CA GLN A 162 6.25 5.79 -3.94
C GLN A 162 4.75 5.49 -4.02
N THR A 163 4.37 4.29 -4.40
CA THR A 163 2.96 3.90 -4.38
C THR A 163 2.45 3.83 -2.94
N THR A 164 1.40 4.55 -2.64
CA THR A 164 0.80 4.54 -1.30
C THR A 164 0.30 3.13 -0.94
N TRP A 165 0.23 2.80 0.33
CA TRP A 165 -0.29 1.50 0.75
C TRP A 165 -1.77 1.33 0.35
N GLN A 166 -2.52 2.43 0.27
CA GLN A 166 -3.91 2.45 -0.19
C GLN A 166 -3.98 2.08 -1.68
N ASP A 167 -3.17 2.74 -2.52
CA ASP A 167 -3.14 2.47 -3.97
C ASP A 167 -2.65 1.05 -4.27
N GLN A 168 -1.65 0.54 -3.55
CA GLN A 168 -1.21 -0.85 -3.66
C GLN A 168 -2.35 -1.81 -3.37
N THR A 169 -3.07 -1.57 -2.26
CA THR A 169 -4.19 -2.41 -1.83
C THR A 169 -5.29 -2.41 -2.88
N LEU A 170 -5.62 -1.24 -3.42
CA LEU A 170 -6.66 -1.09 -4.43
C LEU A 170 -6.27 -1.78 -5.74
N LEU A 171 -5.05 -1.55 -6.25
CA LEU A 171 -4.53 -2.15 -7.48
C LEU A 171 -4.55 -3.70 -7.41
N VAL A 172 -4.06 -4.26 -6.30
CA VAL A 172 -4.10 -5.72 -6.09
C VAL A 172 -5.54 -6.22 -5.98
N GLY A 173 -6.40 -5.51 -5.26
CA GLY A 173 -7.82 -5.85 -5.15
C GLY A 173 -8.55 -5.83 -6.49
N GLU A 174 -8.32 -4.82 -7.32
CA GLU A 174 -8.88 -4.74 -8.68
C GLU A 174 -8.32 -5.85 -9.58
N ALA A 175 -7.00 -6.12 -9.53
CA ALA A 175 -6.38 -7.19 -10.28
C ALA A 175 -6.95 -8.57 -9.95
N LEU A 176 -7.39 -8.79 -8.72
CA LEU A 176 -7.95 -10.04 -8.24
C LEU A 176 -9.49 -10.09 -8.30
N GLY A 177 -10.15 -9.03 -8.78
CA GLY A 177 -11.62 -8.92 -8.80
C GLY A 177 -12.22 -8.80 -7.39
N LYS A 178 -11.45 -8.28 -6.43
CA LYS A 178 -11.83 -8.11 -5.02
C LYS A 178 -11.77 -6.64 -4.56
N LYS A 179 -12.10 -5.72 -5.48
CA LYS A 179 -12.05 -4.27 -5.21
C LYS A 179 -12.77 -3.88 -3.93
N ALA A 180 -14.01 -4.34 -3.74
CA ALA A 180 -14.80 -3.98 -2.56
C ALA A 180 -14.18 -4.49 -1.24
N ASP A 181 -13.50 -5.64 -1.26
CA ASP A 181 -12.81 -6.14 -0.08
C ASP A 181 -11.52 -5.36 0.19
N ALA A 182 -10.80 -4.96 -0.86
CA ALA A 182 -9.64 -4.06 -0.75
C ALA A 182 -10.04 -2.69 -0.16
N GLU A 183 -11.15 -2.10 -0.60
CA GLU A 183 -11.69 -0.85 -0.03
C GLU A 183 -12.04 -0.98 1.46
N LYS A 184 -12.59 -2.13 1.88
CA LYS A 184 -12.83 -2.41 3.31
C LYS A 184 -11.54 -2.52 4.12
N LEU A 185 -10.51 -3.18 3.57
CA LEU A 185 -9.19 -3.25 4.20
C LEU A 185 -8.59 -1.86 4.38
N ILE A 186 -8.63 -1.02 3.34
CA ILE A 186 -8.14 0.36 3.39
C ILE A 186 -8.88 1.15 4.48
N THR A 187 -10.22 1.06 4.51
CA THR A 187 -11.04 1.75 5.52
C THR A 187 -10.65 1.31 6.93
N GLY A 188 -10.54 -0.01 7.17
CA GLY A 188 -10.21 -0.54 8.49
C GLY A 188 -8.83 -0.10 9.01
N ILE A 189 -7.83 -0.08 8.14
CA ILE A 189 -6.48 0.39 8.51
C ILE A 189 -6.46 1.92 8.69
N SER A 190 -7.12 2.68 7.82
CA SER A 190 -7.23 4.13 7.96
C SER A 190 -7.91 4.53 9.26
N ASP A 191 -8.94 3.81 9.68
CA ASP A 191 -9.62 4.07 10.94
C ASP A 191 -8.73 3.72 12.15
N LYS A 192 -7.94 2.65 12.06
CA LYS A 192 -6.92 2.33 13.08
C LYS A 192 -5.88 3.44 13.21
N ILE A 193 -5.37 3.99 12.10
CA ILE A 193 -4.41 5.10 12.12
C ILE A 193 -5.04 6.36 12.75
N LYS A 194 -6.28 6.69 12.39
CA LYS A 194 -7.02 7.82 13.01
C LYS A 194 -7.23 7.61 14.52
N GLN A 195 -7.52 6.38 14.93
CA GLN A 195 -7.62 6.04 16.34
C GLN A 195 -6.29 6.28 17.06
N VAL A 196 -5.17 5.80 16.50
CA VAL A 196 -3.83 6.08 17.02
C VAL A 196 -3.57 7.57 17.14
N ALA A 197 -3.89 8.35 16.10
CA ALA A 197 -3.72 9.81 16.14
C ALA A 197 -4.55 10.47 17.27
N ALA A 198 -5.76 9.96 17.55
CA ALA A 198 -6.61 10.46 18.63
C ALA A 198 -6.12 10.05 20.03
N GLU A 199 -5.55 8.86 20.16
CA GLU A 199 -5.00 8.33 21.42
C GLU A 199 -3.62 8.92 21.76
N HIS A 200 -2.92 9.49 20.76
CA HIS A 200 -1.58 10.07 20.88
C HIS A 200 -1.54 11.55 20.49
N PRO A 201 -2.24 12.43 21.25
CA PRO A 201 -2.28 13.88 20.96
C PRO A 201 -0.89 14.55 20.99
N GLU A 202 0.11 13.91 21.62
CA GLU A 202 1.51 14.36 21.63
C GLU A 202 2.18 14.32 20.25
N PHE A 203 1.61 13.61 19.26
CA PHE A 203 2.11 13.61 17.89
C PHE A 203 1.70 14.85 17.12
N LYS A 204 0.56 15.43 17.52
CA LYS A 204 -0.04 16.52 16.78
C LYS A 204 0.90 17.71 16.65
N ASP A 205 1.11 18.13 15.41
CA ASP A 205 1.92 19.29 15.02
C ASP A 205 3.43 19.17 15.33
N LYS A 206 3.91 18.05 15.89
CA LYS A 206 5.35 17.82 16.04
C LYS A 206 5.99 17.60 14.69
N THR A 207 7.13 18.26 14.48
CA THR A 207 7.93 18.01 13.28
C THR A 207 8.67 16.68 13.38
N ILE A 208 8.76 15.96 12.26
CA ILE A 208 9.42 14.65 12.21
C ILE A 208 10.39 14.57 11.03
N THR A 209 11.51 13.90 11.29
CA THR A 209 12.44 13.42 10.26
C THR A 209 12.59 11.92 10.40
N VAL A 210 12.51 11.21 9.29
CA VAL A 210 12.76 9.77 9.23
C VAL A 210 14.00 9.55 8.37
N GLY A 211 14.96 8.79 8.87
CA GLY A 211 16.20 8.55 8.14
C GLY A 211 16.94 7.32 8.62
N SER A 212 17.89 6.86 7.81
CA SER A 212 18.90 5.88 8.17
C SER A 212 20.23 6.57 8.40
N PHE A 213 20.90 6.26 9.50
CA PHE A 213 22.11 6.96 9.93
C PHE A 213 23.21 5.95 10.25
N GLY A 214 24.39 6.18 9.68
CA GLY A 214 25.50 5.25 9.84
C GLY A 214 26.70 5.59 8.96
N ALA A 215 27.14 4.63 8.15
CA ALA A 215 28.22 4.84 7.19
C ALA A 215 27.81 5.85 6.11
N GLU A 216 26.55 5.78 5.69
CA GLU A 216 25.87 6.77 4.85
C GLU A 216 24.61 7.23 5.58
N ASN A 217 24.14 8.43 5.26
CA ASN A 217 22.91 8.95 5.83
C ASN A 217 21.89 9.18 4.72
N TYR A 218 20.70 8.65 4.94
CA TYR A 218 19.55 8.82 4.04
C TYR A 218 18.41 9.46 4.81
N VAL A 219 17.75 10.44 4.19
CA VAL A 219 16.52 11.03 4.71
C VAL A 219 15.40 10.66 3.76
N TYR A 220 14.33 10.10 4.30
CA TYR A 220 13.16 9.73 3.51
C TYR A 220 12.30 10.95 3.23
N MET A 221 11.84 11.06 1.98
CA MET A 221 11.12 12.22 1.49
C MET A 221 9.62 12.13 1.78
N PRO A 222 8.87 13.24 1.75
CA PRO A 222 7.43 13.26 2.05
C PRO A 222 6.57 12.31 1.20
N GLY A 223 7.02 11.97 -0.02
CA GLY A 223 6.34 11.00 -0.89
C GLY A 223 6.54 9.53 -0.49
N ASP A 224 7.42 9.23 0.44
CA ASP A 224 7.69 7.86 0.90
C ASP A 224 6.57 7.36 1.84
N PRO A 225 6.04 6.13 1.65
CA PRO A 225 4.94 5.60 2.45
C PRO A 225 5.21 5.57 3.97
N ARG A 226 6.45 5.36 4.40
CA ARG A 226 6.83 5.39 5.84
C ARG A 226 6.72 6.78 6.46
N VAL A 227 6.95 7.82 5.67
CA VAL A 227 6.75 9.22 6.11
C VAL A 227 5.26 9.55 6.10
N GLN A 228 4.55 9.14 5.06
CA GLN A 228 3.12 9.39 4.92
C GLN A 228 2.31 8.82 6.09
N ILE A 229 2.57 7.57 6.54
CA ILE A 229 1.84 6.98 7.67
C ILE A 229 2.06 7.75 8.98
N LEU A 230 3.26 8.28 9.20
CA LEU A 230 3.54 9.12 10.38
C LEU A 230 2.83 10.47 10.29
N ASN A 231 2.75 11.04 9.09
CA ASN A 231 1.97 12.26 8.87
C ASN A 231 0.45 12.00 9.09
N GLU A 232 -0.07 10.84 8.67
CA GLU A 232 -1.46 10.43 8.95
C GLU A 232 -1.72 10.30 10.48
N MET A 233 -0.69 10.00 11.29
CA MET A 233 -0.78 9.99 12.76
C MET A 233 -0.72 11.38 13.40
N GLY A 234 -0.49 12.45 12.63
CA GLY A 234 -0.51 13.83 13.10
C GLY A 234 0.85 14.54 13.13
N PHE A 235 1.94 13.89 12.79
CA PHE A 235 3.24 14.53 12.62
C PHE A 235 3.27 15.42 11.37
N LYS A 236 4.22 16.37 11.33
CA LYS A 236 4.52 17.22 10.18
C LYS A 236 5.97 17.01 9.75
N ASN A 237 6.24 17.06 8.46
CA ASN A 237 7.62 17.00 7.99
C ASN A 237 8.44 18.14 8.56
N ALA A 238 9.70 17.86 8.92
CA ALA A 238 10.62 18.90 9.34
C ALA A 238 10.84 19.93 8.23
N PRO A 239 11.01 21.23 8.55
CA PRO A 239 11.25 22.26 7.54
C PRO A 239 12.44 21.97 6.62
N GLY A 240 13.50 21.33 7.15
CA GLY A 240 14.66 20.92 6.36
C GLY A 240 14.34 19.81 5.38
N VAL A 241 13.47 18.86 5.73
CA VAL A 241 12.99 17.80 4.82
C VAL A 241 12.15 18.41 3.70
N GLU A 242 11.27 19.37 4.02
CA GLU A 242 10.50 20.11 3.01
C GLU A 242 11.38 20.94 2.08
N ALA A 243 12.51 21.48 2.59
CA ALA A 243 13.49 22.19 1.78
C ALA A 243 14.24 21.23 0.82
N LEU A 244 14.61 20.04 1.29
CA LEU A 244 15.21 19.00 0.46
C LEU A 244 14.24 18.52 -0.63
N GLU A 245 12.96 18.31 -0.31
CA GLU A 245 11.95 17.88 -1.29
C GLU A 245 11.81 18.87 -2.45
N LYS A 246 11.96 20.19 -2.21
CA LYS A 246 11.95 21.20 -3.29
C LYS A 246 13.10 21.02 -4.28
N THR A 247 14.20 20.39 -3.88
CA THR A 247 15.35 20.09 -4.73
C THR A 247 15.30 18.68 -5.35
N ASN A 248 14.36 17.87 -4.93
CA ASN A 248 14.16 16.49 -5.36
C ASN A 248 13.48 16.42 -6.73
N THR A 249 14.20 16.86 -7.78
CA THR A 249 13.66 16.92 -9.15
C THR A 249 13.37 15.53 -9.75
N LYS A 250 14.06 14.50 -9.27
CA LYS A 250 13.91 13.12 -9.73
C LYS A 250 12.80 12.37 -8.99
N LYS A 251 12.20 12.99 -7.97
CA LYS A 251 11.19 12.34 -7.12
C LYS A 251 11.70 11.03 -6.50
N GLU A 252 12.92 11.05 -5.99
CA GLU A 252 13.49 9.93 -5.26
C GLU A 252 12.80 9.80 -3.90
N PHE A 253 12.57 8.58 -3.44
CA PHE A 253 11.91 8.31 -2.15
C PHE A 253 12.79 8.66 -0.95
N SER A 254 14.12 8.73 -1.15
CA SER A 254 15.10 9.17 -0.15
C SER A 254 16.24 9.93 -0.79
N LEU A 255 16.86 10.83 -0.03
CA LEU A 255 18.04 11.56 -0.46
C LEU A 255 19.21 11.29 0.49
N THR A 256 20.39 11.04 -0.09
CA THR A 256 21.64 10.98 0.67
C THR A 256 22.03 12.37 1.13
N ILE A 257 22.39 12.51 2.39
CA ILE A 257 22.94 13.74 2.97
C ILE A 257 24.30 13.46 3.62
N SER A 258 25.21 14.41 3.52
CA SER A 258 26.49 14.32 4.24
C SER A 258 26.26 14.45 5.75
N LYS A 259 27.17 13.88 6.53
CA LYS A 259 27.05 13.87 8.00
C LYS A 259 26.96 15.28 8.60
N GLU A 260 27.69 16.24 8.00
CA GLU A 260 27.70 17.64 8.43
C GLU A 260 26.35 18.35 8.21
N LYS A 261 25.54 17.84 7.27
CA LYS A 261 24.23 18.41 6.93
C LYS A 261 23.07 17.75 7.67
N VAL A 262 23.33 16.78 8.54
CA VAL A 262 22.24 16.14 9.29
C VAL A 262 21.49 17.15 10.18
N ALA A 263 22.16 18.19 10.66
CA ALA A 263 21.53 19.26 11.42
C ALA A 263 20.51 20.08 10.61
N ASP A 264 20.64 20.12 9.27
CA ASP A 264 19.72 20.87 8.41
C ASP A 264 18.30 20.20 8.39
N VAL A 265 18.22 18.93 8.72
CA VAL A 265 16.98 18.14 8.75
C VAL A 265 16.54 17.78 10.18
N ASP A 266 17.07 18.46 11.20
CA ASP A 266 16.67 18.24 12.59
C ASP A 266 15.18 18.57 12.80
N ALA A 267 14.57 17.91 13.77
CA ALA A 267 13.13 17.94 14.00
C ALA A 267 12.81 17.90 15.50
N ASP A 268 11.54 17.98 15.86
CA ASP A 268 11.11 17.68 17.23
C ASP A 268 11.28 16.18 17.51
N VAL A 269 10.96 15.33 16.53
CA VAL A 269 11.11 13.88 16.60
C VAL A 269 11.99 13.38 15.45
N LEU A 270 13.02 12.61 15.79
CA LEU A 270 13.90 11.96 14.84
C LEU A 270 13.67 10.44 14.92
N VAL A 271 13.10 9.85 13.89
CA VAL A 271 13.05 8.39 13.71
C VAL A 271 14.31 7.97 12.97
N ALA A 272 15.25 7.39 13.71
CA ALA A 272 16.58 7.04 13.22
C ALA A 272 16.73 5.53 13.07
N TYR A 273 16.90 5.04 11.85
CA TYR A 273 17.31 3.66 11.59
C TYR A 273 18.82 3.57 11.80
N VAL A 274 19.22 2.81 12.81
CA VAL A 274 20.62 2.73 13.27
C VAL A 274 21.11 1.29 13.40
N ASP A 275 20.46 0.35 12.73
CA ASP A 275 20.79 -1.08 12.75
C ASP A 275 22.21 -1.37 12.27
N GLY A 276 22.77 -0.54 11.38
CA GLY A 276 24.16 -0.66 10.93
C GLY A 276 25.22 -0.21 11.95
N ILE A 277 24.89 0.67 12.91
CA ILE A 277 25.85 1.20 13.88
C ILE A 277 25.45 0.96 15.34
N GLY A 278 24.16 0.75 15.61
CA GLY A 278 23.57 0.58 16.94
C GLY A 278 23.29 1.89 17.68
N THR A 279 22.25 1.86 18.50
CA THR A 279 21.74 3.04 19.23
C THR A 279 22.81 3.72 20.08
N GLN A 280 23.66 2.98 20.79
CA GLN A 280 24.68 3.57 21.66
C GLN A 280 25.71 4.39 20.88
N LYS A 281 26.21 3.86 19.76
CA LYS A 281 27.17 4.58 18.92
C LYS A 281 26.53 5.80 18.26
N PHE A 282 25.28 5.67 17.81
CA PHE A 282 24.53 6.81 17.25
C PHE A 282 24.41 7.94 18.27
N LEU A 283 23.96 7.67 19.49
CA LEU A 283 23.78 8.68 20.53
C LEU A 283 25.09 9.26 21.06
N ALA A 284 26.19 8.51 21.00
CA ALA A 284 27.52 8.98 21.44
C ALA A 284 28.29 9.75 20.35
N ASP A 285 27.85 9.71 19.09
CA ASP A 285 28.52 10.39 17.99
C ASP A 285 28.39 11.92 18.13
N PRO A 286 29.48 12.70 18.03
CA PRO A 286 29.44 14.14 18.28
C PRO A 286 28.48 14.92 17.36
N VAL A 287 28.27 14.46 16.13
CA VAL A 287 27.35 15.11 15.18
C VAL A 287 25.91 14.83 15.59
N TYR A 288 25.54 13.55 15.73
CA TYR A 288 24.16 13.18 16.05
C TYR A 288 23.76 13.64 17.47
N SER A 289 24.66 13.56 18.45
CA SER A 289 24.38 14.06 19.80
C SER A 289 24.20 15.57 19.90
N SER A 290 24.62 16.32 18.88
CA SER A 290 24.41 17.77 18.78
C SER A 290 23.01 18.15 18.36
N LEU A 291 22.24 17.25 17.75
CA LEU A 291 20.89 17.48 17.26
C LEU A 291 19.92 17.87 18.40
N LYS A 292 18.97 18.77 18.11
CA LYS A 292 17.90 19.18 19.05
C LYS A 292 17.11 17.94 19.48
N ALA A 293 16.69 17.10 18.53
CA ALA A 293 15.95 15.89 18.81
C ALA A 293 16.68 14.97 19.81
N VAL A 294 17.98 14.76 19.64
CA VAL A 294 18.76 13.90 20.55
C VAL A 294 18.89 14.55 21.92
N LYS A 295 19.22 15.84 22.01
CA LYS A 295 19.35 16.59 23.27
C LYS A 295 18.06 16.63 24.10
N SER A 296 16.92 16.74 23.42
CA SER A 296 15.60 16.79 24.07
C SER A 296 15.08 15.39 24.45
N GLY A 297 15.68 14.30 23.95
CA GLY A 297 15.13 12.96 24.05
C GLY A 297 14.06 12.65 22.99
N GLY A 298 13.87 13.53 22.02
CA GLY A 298 12.95 13.40 20.88
C GLY A 298 13.45 12.44 19.80
N VAL A 299 14.27 11.45 20.15
CA VAL A 299 14.80 10.47 19.20
C VAL A 299 14.22 9.09 19.46
N TYR A 300 13.72 8.45 18.40
CA TYR A 300 13.41 7.03 18.36
C TYR A 300 14.42 6.32 17.48
N ALA A 301 15.46 5.77 18.12
CA ALA A 301 16.51 5.02 17.43
C ALA A 301 16.10 3.55 17.29
N MET A 302 15.92 3.11 16.05
CA MET A 302 15.48 1.77 15.70
C MET A 302 16.67 0.93 15.21
N GLN A 303 16.83 -0.28 15.75
CA GLN A 303 17.88 -1.21 15.31
C GLN A 303 17.36 -2.63 15.06
N ASP A 304 16.10 -2.93 15.40
CA ASP A 304 15.44 -4.18 15.06
C ASP A 304 15.05 -4.18 13.59
N GLN A 305 15.71 -5.01 12.79
CA GLN A 305 15.50 -5.08 11.34
C GLN A 305 14.09 -5.51 10.96
N GLN A 306 13.41 -6.34 11.76
CA GLN A 306 12.02 -6.72 11.46
C GLN A 306 11.07 -5.52 11.66
N VAL A 307 11.30 -4.73 12.73
CA VAL A 307 10.50 -3.51 12.99
C VAL A 307 10.77 -2.45 11.93
N ILE A 308 12.04 -2.25 11.55
CA ILE A 308 12.42 -1.34 10.45
C ILE A 308 11.79 -1.79 9.13
N SER A 309 11.82 -3.10 8.84
CA SER A 309 11.17 -3.68 7.65
C SER A 309 9.67 -3.40 7.65
N GLY A 310 8.98 -3.59 8.79
CA GLY A 310 7.55 -3.31 8.93
C GLY A 310 7.18 -1.84 8.69
N MET A 311 8.04 -0.91 9.13
CA MET A 311 7.88 0.52 8.83
C MET A 311 8.20 0.85 7.38
N SER A 312 9.07 0.08 6.72
CA SER A 312 9.51 0.34 5.34
C SER A 312 8.57 -0.25 4.30
N ALA A 313 7.99 -1.42 4.57
CA ALA A 313 7.05 -2.12 3.71
C ALA A 313 5.60 -1.86 4.15
N VAL A 314 5.19 -0.60 4.13
CA VAL A 314 3.85 -0.18 4.60
C VAL A 314 2.75 -0.88 3.82
N SER A 315 1.92 -1.66 4.51
CA SER A 315 0.84 -2.45 3.92
C SER A 315 -0.32 -2.69 4.90
N VAL A 316 -1.39 -3.30 4.41
CA VAL A 316 -2.55 -3.69 5.23
C VAL A 316 -2.23 -4.73 6.31
N LEU A 317 -1.13 -5.48 6.20
CA LEU A 317 -0.67 -6.43 7.22
C LEU A 317 0.46 -5.88 8.07
N SER A 318 1.40 -5.14 7.47
CA SER A 318 2.53 -4.60 8.22
C SER A 318 2.11 -3.51 9.19
N VAL A 319 1.17 -2.62 8.80
CA VAL A 319 0.72 -1.50 9.65
C VAL A 319 0.20 -1.98 11.01
N PRO A 320 -0.81 -2.86 11.12
CA PRO A 320 -1.27 -3.30 12.43
C PRO A 320 -0.17 -4.02 13.23
N TRP A 321 0.72 -4.76 12.56
CA TRP A 321 1.81 -5.48 13.22
C TRP A 321 2.88 -4.54 13.77
N VAL A 322 3.26 -3.50 13.03
CA VAL A 322 4.36 -2.60 13.41
C VAL A 322 3.94 -1.51 14.38
N LEU A 323 2.69 -1.03 14.31
CA LEU A 323 2.19 0.04 15.19
C LEU A 323 2.38 -0.31 16.66
N ASP A 324 1.98 -1.52 17.07
CA ASP A 324 2.10 -1.97 18.47
C ASP A 324 3.56 -1.97 18.96
N LYS A 325 4.54 -2.04 18.06
CA LYS A 325 5.97 -2.06 18.37
C LYS A 325 6.60 -0.67 18.37
N VAL A 326 6.12 0.23 17.49
CA VAL A 326 6.75 1.55 17.34
C VAL A 326 6.08 2.62 18.20
N LEU A 327 4.80 2.50 18.50
CA LEU A 327 4.05 3.50 19.28
C LEU A 327 4.70 3.85 20.63
N PRO A 328 5.17 2.90 21.45
CA PRO A 328 5.81 3.26 22.72
C PRO A 328 7.07 4.14 22.54
N GLY A 329 7.87 3.85 21.52
CA GLY A 329 9.07 4.63 21.20
C GLY A 329 8.75 6.01 20.62
N LEU A 330 7.80 6.07 19.71
CA LEU A 330 7.32 7.33 19.11
C LEU A 330 6.69 8.24 20.16
N SER A 331 5.79 7.71 21.00
CA SER A 331 5.12 8.46 22.07
C SER A 331 6.12 9.02 23.08
N LYS A 332 7.11 8.19 23.47
CA LYS A 332 8.20 8.65 24.36
C LYS A 332 8.99 9.79 23.72
N ALA A 333 9.38 9.66 22.45
CA ALA A 333 10.15 10.69 21.74
C ALA A 333 9.34 11.99 21.56
N ALA A 334 8.07 11.89 21.14
CA ALA A 334 7.20 13.04 20.97
C ALA A 334 6.92 13.78 22.30
N SER A 335 6.74 13.05 23.40
CA SER A 335 6.52 13.62 24.73
C SER A 335 7.77 14.29 25.30
N ALA A 336 8.95 13.77 24.99
CA ALA A 336 10.24 14.33 25.45
C ALA A 336 10.62 15.59 24.68
N SER A 337 10.25 15.70 23.42
CA SER A 337 10.50 16.86 22.56
C SER A 337 9.64 18.04 23.03
N LYS A 338 10.15 18.84 23.96
CA LYS A 338 9.53 20.12 24.35
C LYS A 338 9.68 21.08 23.15
N GLY A 339 8.57 21.64 22.69
CA GLY A 339 8.53 22.62 21.63
C GLY A 339 9.34 23.89 21.95
#